data_84c35755c51db21989a78a6a69905502
#
_entry.id   84c35755c51db21989a78a6a69905502
#
_cell.length_a   1.000
_cell.length_b   1.000
_cell.length_c   1.000
_cell.angle_alpha   90.00
_cell.angle_beta   90.00
_cell.angle_gamma   90.00
#
_symmetry.space_group_name_H-M   'P 1'
#
loop_
_entity.id
_entity.type
_entity.pdbx_description
1 polymer ?
#
loop_
_entity_poly.entity_id
_entity_poly.type
_entity_poly.pdbx_seq_one_letter_code
_entity_poly.pdbx_strand_id
1 'polypeptide(L)'
;MKTRKEFLEAVMKMANLKDLEQADDAAQAVISLTKLIIGEELSQRIAEVSPPDLRQGWESIRAAQMDDYERDERLFETGGTDEELERERQLKIKSEN
;
A
#
# COMPACT_ATOMS: atom_id res chain seq x y z
N MET A 1 3.45 -18.28 0.22
CA MET A 1 3.84 -17.16 1.10
C MET A 1 3.05 -17.26 2.38
N LYS A 2 3.69 -17.60 3.48
CA LYS A 2 3.00 -17.86 4.74
C LYS A 2 3.50 -17.01 5.90
N THR A 3 4.67 -16.40 5.77
CA THR A 3 5.26 -15.64 6.85
C THR A 3 5.37 -14.17 6.48
N ARG A 4 5.39 -13.34 7.51
CA ARG A 4 5.58 -11.91 7.35
C ARG A 4 6.90 -11.61 6.67
N LYS A 5 7.94 -12.35 7.02
CA LYS A 5 9.25 -12.16 6.42
C LYS A 5 9.23 -12.44 4.93
N GLU A 6 8.61 -13.53 4.51
CA GLU A 6 8.48 -13.86 3.10
C GLU A 6 7.73 -12.77 2.33
N PHE A 7 6.66 -12.26 2.95
CA PHE A 7 5.88 -11.20 2.36
C PHE A 7 6.73 -9.93 2.18
N LEU A 8 7.48 -9.57 3.22
CA LEU A 8 8.31 -8.36 3.15
C LEU A 8 9.47 -8.52 2.16
N GLU A 9 10.04 -9.72 2.05
CA GLU A 9 11.06 -9.98 1.05
C GLU A 9 10.49 -9.83 -0.37
N ALA A 10 9.27 -10.29 -0.57
CA ALA A 10 8.60 -10.12 -1.87
C ALA A 10 8.33 -8.65 -2.17
N VAL A 11 7.87 -7.89 -1.18
CA VAL A 11 7.65 -6.45 -1.35
C VAL A 11 8.96 -5.76 -1.69
N MET A 12 10.02 -6.09 -0.96
CA MET A 12 11.33 -5.52 -1.20
C MET A 12 11.80 -5.73 -2.64
N LYS A 13 11.63 -6.96 -3.12
CA LYS A 13 12.02 -7.31 -4.48
C LYS A 13 11.18 -6.63 -5.53
N MET A 14 9.87 -6.71 -5.38
CA MET A 14 8.95 -6.18 -6.39
C MET A 14 8.94 -4.67 -6.46
N ALA A 15 9.14 -4.01 -5.33
CA ALA A 15 9.18 -2.55 -5.26
C ALA A 15 10.61 -2.00 -5.39
N ASN A 16 11.59 -2.87 -5.55
CA ASN A 16 13.00 -2.48 -5.69
C ASN A 16 13.48 -1.65 -4.51
N LEU A 17 13.20 -2.12 -3.30
CA LEU A 17 13.58 -1.46 -2.07
C LEU A 17 14.91 -2.00 -1.57
N LYS A 18 15.60 -1.22 -0.74
CA LYS A 18 16.96 -1.54 -0.33
C LYS A 18 17.04 -2.57 0.79
N ASP A 19 16.06 -2.58 1.70
CA ASP A 19 16.10 -3.45 2.85
C ASP A 19 14.70 -3.78 3.34
N LEU A 20 14.63 -4.66 4.33
CA LEU A 20 13.36 -5.09 4.89
C LEU A 20 12.65 -4.00 5.67
N GLU A 21 13.39 -3.07 6.24
CA GLU A 21 12.79 -1.95 6.94
C GLU A 21 11.99 -1.07 6.00
N GLN A 22 12.54 -0.76 4.83
CA GLN A 22 11.82 -0.01 3.82
C GLN A 22 10.60 -0.79 3.33
N ALA A 23 10.73 -2.10 3.18
CA ALA A 23 9.61 -2.95 2.77
C ALA A 23 8.51 -2.95 3.82
N ASP A 24 8.88 -2.99 5.10
CA ASP A 24 7.91 -2.95 6.19
C ASP A 24 7.18 -1.61 6.21
N ASP A 25 7.89 -0.50 6.07
CA ASP A 25 7.30 0.83 6.02
C ASP A 25 6.32 0.95 4.85
N ALA A 26 6.73 0.47 3.69
CA ALA A 26 5.87 0.51 2.50
C ALA A 26 4.63 -0.36 2.69
N ALA A 27 4.80 -1.55 3.24
CA ALA A 27 3.69 -2.47 3.48
C ALA A 27 2.71 -1.88 4.49
N GLN A 28 3.20 -1.27 5.56
CA GLN A 28 2.34 -0.64 6.56
C GLN A 28 1.53 0.50 5.95
N ALA A 29 2.16 1.32 5.12
CA ALA A 29 1.46 2.42 4.46
C ALA A 29 0.35 1.90 3.55
N VAL A 30 0.64 0.92 2.72
CA VAL A 30 -0.33 0.36 1.79
C VAL A 30 -1.48 -0.32 2.54
N ILE A 31 -1.17 -1.11 3.55
CA ILE A 31 -2.19 -1.81 4.34
C ILE A 31 -3.06 -0.81 5.09
N SER A 32 -2.46 0.19 5.69
CA SER A 32 -3.18 1.22 6.43
C SER A 32 -4.18 1.96 5.51
N LEU A 33 -3.74 2.34 4.33
CA LEU A 33 -4.62 3.00 3.35
C LEU A 33 -5.68 2.05 2.81
N THR A 34 -5.31 0.82 2.57
CA THR A 34 -6.26 -0.19 2.10
C THR A 34 -7.38 -0.40 3.11
N LYS A 35 -7.04 -0.50 4.38
CA LYS A 35 -8.05 -0.65 5.44
C LYS A 35 -9.01 0.52 5.48
N LEU A 36 -8.52 1.71 5.25
CA LEU A 36 -9.37 2.89 5.18
C LEU A 36 -10.36 2.79 4.02
N ILE A 37 -9.88 2.35 2.88
CA ILE A 37 -10.69 2.30 1.66
C ILE A 37 -11.74 1.19 1.71
N ILE A 38 -11.35 -0.01 2.15
CA ILE A 38 -12.25 -1.16 2.14
C ILE A 38 -13.21 -1.22 3.32
N GLY A 39 -12.87 -0.54 4.41
CA GLY A 39 -13.68 -0.55 5.61
C GLY A 39 -13.38 -1.72 6.53
N GLU A 40 -13.98 -1.67 7.72
CA GLU A 40 -13.67 -2.62 8.78
C GLU A 40 -14.14 -4.04 8.46
N GLU A 41 -15.31 -4.18 7.88
CA GLU A 41 -15.88 -5.50 7.61
C GLU A 41 -15.00 -6.31 6.65
N LEU A 42 -14.60 -5.71 5.53
CA LEU A 42 -13.72 -6.39 4.58
C LEU A 42 -12.33 -6.60 5.16
N SER A 43 -11.86 -5.66 5.96
CA SER A 43 -10.58 -5.80 6.65
C SER A 43 -10.57 -7.03 7.54
N GLN A 44 -11.64 -7.28 8.27
CA GLN A 44 -11.76 -8.47 9.11
C GLN A 44 -11.79 -9.74 8.28
N ARG A 45 -12.47 -9.72 7.15
CA ARG A 45 -12.53 -10.89 6.26
C ARG A 45 -11.16 -11.23 5.70
N ILE A 46 -10.39 -10.23 5.34
CA ILE A 46 -9.02 -10.43 4.87
C ILE A 46 -8.18 -11.07 5.97
N ALA A 47 -8.32 -10.60 7.20
CA ALA A 47 -7.62 -11.20 8.33
C ALA A 47 -7.99 -12.68 8.50
N GLU A 48 -9.27 -13.00 8.39
CA GLU A 48 -9.76 -14.36 8.58
C GLU A 48 -9.22 -15.34 7.55
N VAL A 49 -9.05 -14.91 6.30
CA VAL A 49 -8.57 -15.78 5.24
C VAL A 49 -7.05 -15.78 5.10
N SER A 50 -6.36 -14.97 5.88
CA SER A 50 -4.91 -14.86 5.81
C SER A 50 -4.23 -15.93 6.67
N PRO A 51 -3.02 -16.39 6.29
CA PRO A 51 -2.22 -17.24 7.17
C PRO A 51 -1.98 -16.57 8.52
N PRO A 52 -1.81 -17.35 9.61
CA PRO A 52 -1.74 -16.78 10.95
C PRO A 52 -0.68 -15.68 11.13
N ASP A 53 0.49 -15.86 10.57
CA ASP A 53 1.57 -14.89 10.71
C ASP A 53 1.23 -13.58 9.97
N LEU A 54 0.68 -13.70 8.77
CA LEU A 54 0.26 -12.53 8.01
C LEU A 54 -0.96 -11.86 8.63
N ARG A 55 -1.85 -12.66 9.21
CA ARG A 55 -3.01 -12.11 9.93
C ARG A 55 -2.56 -11.24 11.09
N GLN A 56 -1.60 -11.68 11.86
CA GLN A 56 -1.08 -10.91 12.97
C GLN A 56 -0.51 -9.58 12.49
N GLY A 57 0.26 -9.59 11.41
CA GLY A 57 0.77 -8.38 10.81
C GLY A 57 -0.33 -7.45 10.33
N TRP A 58 -1.32 -7.99 9.67
CA TRP A 58 -2.47 -7.23 9.18
C TRP A 58 -3.23 -6.57 10.33
N GLU A 59 -3.53 -7.35 11.37
CA GLU A 59 -4.29 -6.85 12.51
C GLU A 59 -3.54 -5.80 13.33
N SER A 60 -2.22 -5.87 13.35
CA SER A 60 -1.42 -4.91 14.10
C SER A 60 -1.35 -3.53 13.45
N ILE A 61 -1.68 -3.44 12.18
CA ILE A 61 -1.60 -2.18 11.45
C ILE A 61 -2.96 -1.49 11.51
N ARG A 62 -2.96 -0.26 12.02
CA ARG A 62 -4.18 0.54 12.14
C ARG A 62 -4.59 1.08 10.78
N ALA A 63 -5.91 1.17 10.56
CA ALA A 63 -6.43 1.83 9.38
C ALA A 63 -6.03 3.30 9.37
N ALA A 64 -5.65 3.80 8.21
CA ALA A 64 -5.31 5.20 8.06
C ALA A 64 -6.56 6.07 8.29
N GLN A 65 -6.35 7.27 8.76
CA GLN A 65 -7.42 8.24 8.91
C GLN A 65 -7.27 9.30 7.83
N MET A 66 -8.37 10.01 7.57
CA MET A 66 -8.35 11.06 6.55
C MET A 66 -7.19 12.05 6.74
N ASP A 67 -6.89 12.38 7.99
CA ASP A 67 -5.83 13.32 8.32
C ASP A 67 -4.44 12.84 7.90
N ASP A 68 -4.25 11.53 7.85
CA ASP A 68 -2.93 10.97 7.58
C ASP A 68 -2.46 11.26 6.15
N TYR A 69 -3.38 11.35 5.21
CA TYR A 69 -3.03 11.59 3.82
C TYR A 69 -3.53 12.91 3.25
N GLU A 70 -4.34 13.64 3.97
CA GLU A 70 -4.76 14.97 3.53
C GLU A 70 -3.58 15.93 3.40
N ARG A 71 -2.48 15.63 4.06
CA ARG A 71 -1.25 16.41 3.94
C ARG A 71 -0.68 16.36 2.55
N ASP A 72 -0.92 15.26 1.86
CA ASP A 72 -0.46 15.10 0.49
C ASP A 72 -1.68 15.01 -0.39
N GLU A 73 -2.29 16.14 -0.58
CA GLU A 73 -3.55 16.28 -1.32
C GLU A 73 -3.50 15.69 -2.72
N ARG A 74 -2.32 15.48 -3.25
CA ARG A 74 -2.15 15.05 -4.62
C ARG A 74 -2.48 13.60 -4.88
N LEU A 75 -2.56 12.78 -3.83
CA LEU A 75 -2.79 11.36 -4.02
C LEU A 75 -4.21 11.04 -4.47
N PHE A 76 -5.20 11.72 -3.89
CA PHE A 76 -6.59 11.39 -4.17
C PHE A 76 -7.46 12.61 -4.44
N GLU A 77 -6.87 13.78 -4.43
CA GLU A 77 -7.62 15.02 -4.49
C GLU A 77 -8.34 15.22 -5.80
N THR A 78 -7.76 14.76 -6.86
CA THR A 78 -8.39 14.87 -8.16
C THR A 78 -9.13 13.59 -8.44
N GLY A 79 -10.40 13.70 -8.71
CA GLY A 79 -11.18 12.54 -9.10
C GLY A 79 -10.65 11.84 -10.33
N GLY A 80 -9.73 12.48 -11.04
CA GLY A 80 -9.10 11.92 -12.21
C GLY A 80 -7.69 11.43 -11.97
N THR A 81 -7.39 10.99 -10.77
CA THR A 81 -6.04 10.62 -10.38
C THR A 81 -5.39 9.61 -11.31
N ASP A 82 -6.16 8.61 -11.74
CA ASP A 82 -5.65 7.61 -12.66
C ASP A 82 -5.30 8.20 -14.02
N GLU A 83 -6.12 9.11 -14.51
CA GLU A 83 -5.84 9.79 -15.77
C GLU A 83 -4.61 10.68 -15.68
N GLU A 84 -4.44 11.37 -14.55
CA GLU A 84 -3.28 12.20 -14.35
C GLU A 84 -2.00 11.41 -14.25
N LEU A 85 -2.04 10.28 -13.56
CA LEU A 85 -0.89 9.40 -13.47
C LEU A 85 -0.53 8.82 -14.83
N GLU A 86 -1.50 8.46 -15.63
CA GLU A 86 -1.25 8.01 -16.99
C GLU A 86 -0.67 9.11 -17.85
N ARG A 87 -1.18 10.31 -17.70
CA ARG A 87 -0.70 11.47 -18.45
C ARG A 87 0.76 11.78 -18.09
N GLU A 88 1.08 11.77 -16.83
CA GLU A 88 2.45 11.97 -16.36
C GLU A 88 3.38 10.87 -16.87
N ARG A 89 2.89 9.65 -16.86
CA ARG A 89 3.66 8.51 -17.36
C ARG A 89 3.95 8.63 -18.84
N GLN A 90 2.96 9.07 -19.62
CA GLN A 90 3.15 9.30 -21.04
C GLN A 90 4.09 10.45 -21.34
N LEU A 91 4.02 11.52 -20.55
CA LEU A 91 4.93 12.65 -20.68
C LEU A 91 6.37 12.24 -20.37
N LYS A 92 6.56 11.39 -19.36
CA LYS A 92 7.86 10.88 -19.01
C LYS A 92 8.45 10.02 -20.14
N ILE A 93 7.63 9.18 -20.72
CA ILE A 93 8.05 8.33 -21.84
C ILE A 93 8.45 9.19 -23.04
N LYS A 94 7.68 10.23 -23.32
CA LYS A 94 8.00 11.13 -24.42
C LYS A 94 9.26 11.93 -24.19
N SER A 95 9.53 12.31 -22.93
CA SER A 95 10.72 13.09 -22.64
C SER A 95 11.99 12.26 -22.61
N GLU A 96 11.87 10.94 -22.45
CA GLU A 96 13.02 10.05 -22.53
C GLU A 96 13.42 9.70 -23.96
N ASN A 97 12.56 9.96 -24.88
CA ASN A 97 12.80 9.76 -26.29
C ASN A 97 13.22 11.04 -26.98
#